data_710df54f40607ae89f6cbdb61aca6ae4
#
_entry.id   710df54f40607ae89f6cbdb61aca6ae4
#
_cell.length_a   1.000
_cell.length_b   1.000
_cell.length_c   1.000
_cell.angle_alpha   90.00
_cell.angle_beta   90.00
_cell.angle_gamma   90.00
#
_symmetry.space_group_name_H-M   'P 1'
#
loop_
_entity.id
_entity.type
_entity.pdbx_description
1 polymer ?
#
loop_
_entity_poly.entity_id
_entity_poly.type
_entity_poly.pdbx_seq_one_letter_code
_entity_poly.pdbx_strand_id
1 'polypeptide(L)'
;MKLKTLSIKNFRNFEDISITLSNKNVVFGMNDVGKTNFLYALRFLFERKIRNKGFLESDFFQKDTTRVIEICLEIDISDHETDFDSQNIISKIGKERDSGNLNSVFIKVIANFDENEFFGIPKLFWGNQEEELQKIPGEGTFCDLDRLFHVVYVDPLIDLDKIFSLNKRKIFSKQKTQSDGELLEDINVLAEQINSKISTMESVKKFQEILTNEYHNLKNEDISVVLRSEMVINGVFNDLHPYITKNTDVTKKLYPTSGDGRKKILAYSLLNHITEEFNTNRTIPIFLIEEPENSLHRSMQIALSKQLFNQEIYRYFVMSTHSSEMLYEMDKATLIRLCNEDRTIAKSFLYKVSEEFSKIKRELNESLTTALFADRVLLIEGPSEKVLFEKILQEIQPNYELEGGYILQVDGIKFKPYYKTLINLGIICIIKTDNDLKETTKNSSKQFEYIGYNRCVGLL
;
A
#
# COMPACT_ATOMS: atom_id res chain seq x y z
N MET A 1 15.36 -6.17 -10.46
CA MET A 1 15.21 -4.88 -9.73
C MET A 1 14.91 -5.15 -8.27
N LYS A 2 15.55 -4.41 -7.35
CA LYS A 2 15.27 -4.47 -5.91
C LYS A 2 15.24 -3.05 -5.36
N LEU A 3 14.22 -2.72 -4.58
CA LEU A 3 14.21 -1.49 -3.79
C LEU A 3 15.26 -1.65 -2.68
N LYS A 4 16.12 -0.67 -2.48
CA LYS A 4 17.27 -0.81 -1.57
C LYS A 4 17.21 0.13 -0.38
N THR A 5 17.21 1.43 -0.60
CA THR A 5 17.25 2.44 0.46
C THR A 5 16.29 3.57 0.16
N LEU A 6 15.51 4.00 1.14
CA LEU A 6 14.70 5.20 1.08
C LEU A 6 15.19 6.19 2.14
N SER A 7 15.50 7.39 1.70
CA SER A 7 15.89 8.51 2.55
C SER A 7 14.86 9.63 2.42
N ILE A 8 14.41 10.16 3.54
CA ILE A 8 13.41 11.22 3.61
C ILE A 8 13.92 12.29 4.57
N LYS A 9 14.05 13.54 4.09
CA LYS A 9 14.50 14.69 4.88
C LYS A 9 13.48 15.82 4.83
N ASN A 10 13.25 16.43 5.98
CA ASN A 10 12.39 17.61 6.17
C ASN A 10 10.96 17.47 5.61
N PHE A 11 10.39 16.26 5.65
CA PHE A 11 9.06 15.99 5.13
C PHE A 11 8.09 15.62 6.25
N ARG A 12 7.08 16.44 6.46
CA ARG A 12 6.00 16.29 7.47
C ARG A 12 6.57 16.01 8.87
N ASN A 13 6.43 14.78 9.37
CA ASN A 13 6.95 14.35 10.68
C ASN A 13 8.37 13.76 10.61
N PHE A 14 8.95 13.65 9.43
CA PHE A 14 10.30 13.12 9.24
C PHE A 14 11.33 14.25 9.14
N GLU A 15 12.20 14.36 10.12
CA GLU A 15 13.33 15.28 10.07
C GLU A 15 14.43 14.74 9.15
N ASP A 16 14.93 13.55 9.46
CA ASP A 16 15.91 12.83 8.65
C ASP A 16 15.81 11.33 8.99
N ILE A 17 15.35 10.54 8.04
CA ILE A 17 15.30 9.09 8.15
C ILE A 17 15.93 8.44 6.92
N SER A 18 16.65 7.34 7.14
CA SER A 18 17.16 6.47 6.09
C SER A 18 16.91 5.03 6.47
N ILE A 19 16.25 4.29 5.61
CA ILE A 19 15.81 2.91 5.85
C ILE A 19 16.15 2.00 4.70
N THR A 20 16.49 0.76 5.03
CA THR A 20 16.65 -0.30 4.03
C THR A 20 15.28 -0.85 3.65
N LEU A 21 15.06 -1.02 2.36
CA LEU A 21 13.87 -1.62 1.76
C LEU A 21 14.16 -2.99 1.18
N SER A 22 13.11 -3.68 0.81
CA SER A 22 13.12 -4.81 -0.13
C SER A 22 11.97 -4.64 -1.11
N ASN A 23 11.70 -5.65 -1.94
CA ASN A 23 10.58 -5.56 -2.88
C ASN A 23 9.21 -5.58 -2.17
N LYS A 24 9.15 -6.22 -0.99
CA LYS A 24 7.94 -6.28 -0.15
C LYS A 24 8.22 -5.61 1.18
N ASN A 25 7.48 -4.55 1.49
CA ASN A 25 7.74 -3.74 2.68
C ASN A 25 6.47 -3.56 3.49
N VAL A 26 6.59 -3.69 4.81
CA VAL A 26 5.49 -3.49 5.75
C VAL A 26 5.86 -2.40 6.74
N VAL A 27 5.08 -1.33 6.75
CA VAL A 27 5.21 -0.19 7.65
C VAL A 27 4.22 -0.35 8.79
N PHE A 28 4.70 -0.35 10.01
CA PHE A 28 3.86 -0.47 11.20
C PHE A 28 4.34 0.45 12.33
N GLY A 29 3.53 0.61 13.33
CA GLY A 29 3.76 1.51 14.46
C GLY A 29 2.44 1.98 15.03
N MET A 30 2.47 2.71 16.12
CA MET A 30 1.28 3.28 16.76
C MET A 30 0.56 4.26 15.82
N ASN A 31 -0.63 4.71 16.23
CA ASN A 31 -1.33 5.76 15.51
C ASN A 31 -0.50 7.06 15.51
N ASP A 32 -0.66 7.87 14.50
CA ASP A 32 -0.04 9.20 14.34
C ASP A 32 1.49 9.23 14.26
N VAL A 33 2.17 8.07 14.14
CA VAL A 33 3.63 8.04 13.95
C VAL A 33 4.08 8.35 12.51
N GLY A 34 3.13 8.52 11.57
CA GLY A 34 3.43 8.93 10.20
C GLY A 34 3.45 7.82 9.15
N LYS A 35 2.76 6.70 9.37
CA LYS A 35 2.65 5.62 8.35
C LYS A 35 2.09 6.12 7.02
N THR A 36 1.01 6.88 7.05
CA THR A 36 0.43 7.55 5.88
C THR A 36 1.44 8.50 5.23
N ASN A 37 2.17 9.29 6.04
CA ASN A 37 3.19 10.22 5.54
C ASN A 37 4.33 9.49 4.81
N PHE A 38 4.70 8.31 5.30
CA PHE A 38 5.69 7.46 4.66
C PHE A 38 5.25 7.02 3.26
N LEU A 39 4.00 6.56 3.12
CA LEU A 39 3.44 6.21 1.81
C LEU A 39 3.33 7.44 0.89
N TYR A 40 2.97 8.61 1.44
CA TYR A 40 2.93 9.86 0.67
C TYR A 40 4.30 10.29 0.15
N ALA A 41 5.39 10.07 0.90
CA ALA A 41 6.74 10.33 0.38
C ALA A 41 7.03 9.54 -0.90
N LEU A 42 6.65 8.26 -0.94
CA LEU A 42 6.76 7.43 -2.15
C LEU A 42 5.83 7.90 -3.27
N ARG A 43 4.64 8.40 -2.94
CA ARG A 43 3.72 8.98 -3.93
C ARG A 43 4.32 10.22 -4.59
N PHE A 44 5.02 11.07 -3.86
CA PHE A 44 5.74 12.21 -4.44
C PHE A 44 6.85 11.76 -5.41
N LEU A 45 7.51 10.63 -5.15
CA LEU A 45 8.49 10.07 -6.10
C LEU A 45 7.83 9.58 -7.39
N PHE A 46 6.70 8.88 -7.31
CA PHE A 46 6.19 8.09 -8.43
C PHE A 46 4.88 8.60 -9.03
N GLU A 47 4.04 9.36 -8.29
CA GLU A 47 2.75 9.83 -8.79
C GLU A 47 2.81 11.27 -9.30
N ARG A 48 2.71 11.44 -10.61
CA ARG A 48 2.63 12.77 -11.23
C ARG A 48 1.52 13.65 -10.66
N LYS A 49 0.32 13.07 -10.42
CA LYS A 49 -0.82 13.81 -9.87
C LYS A 49 -0.53 14.41 -8.51
N ILE A 50 0.28 13.74 -7.69
CA ILE A 50 0.69 14.23 -6.37
C ILE A 50 1.77 15.30 -6.54
N ARG A 51 2.79 15.07 -7.36
CA ARG A 51 3.82 16.08 -7.65
C ARG A 51 3.26 17.39 -8.18
N ASN A 52 2.28 17.31 -9.09
CA ASN A 52 1.66 18.52 -9.67
C ASN A 52 0.90 19.39 -8.64
N LYS A 53 0.57 18.84 -7.48
CA LYS A 53 -0.02 19.64 -6.38
C LYS A 53 1.02 20.49 -5.66
N GLY A 54 2.32 20.16 -5.79
CA GLY A 54 3.39 20.74 -5.02
C GLY A 54 3.38 20.32 -3.55
N PHE A 55 4.34 20.83 -2.80
CA PHE A 55 4.43 20.65 -1.35
C PHE A 55 3.85 21.88 -0.66
N LEU A 56 2.86 21.68 0.20
CA LEU A 56 2.30 22.74 1.03
C LEU A 56 3.26 23.06 2.19
N GLU A 57 3.08 24.20 2.85
CA GLU A 57 3.81 24.55 4.08
C GLU A 57 3.73 23.43 5.13
N SER A 58 2.56 22.79 5.25
CA SER A 58 2.32 21.65 6.16
C SER A 58 3.11 20.39 5.80
N ASP A 59 3.67 20.30 4.60
CA ASP A 59 4.50 19.16 4.19
C ASP A 59 5.97 19.34 4.61
N PHE A 60 6.37 20.55 5.02
CA PHE A 60 7.71 20.80 5.58
C PHE A 60 7.75 20.40 7.06
N PHE A 61 8.87 19.81 7.48
CA PHE A 61 9.05 19.38 8.87
C PHE A 61 8.92 20.58 9.82
N GLN A 62 8.03 20.46 10.82
CA GLN A 62 7.67 21.55 11.75
C GLN A 62 7.20 22.85 11.05
N LYS A 63 6.75 22.77 9.79
CA LYS A 63 6.42 23.93 8.92
C LYS A 63 7.59 24.88 8.67
N ASP A 64 8.83 24.41 8.84
CA ASP A 64 10.03 25.19 8.55
C ASP A 64 10.31 25.19 7.04
N THR A 65 9.77 26.19 6.34
CA THR A 65 9.90 26.36 4.90
C THR A 65 11.29 26.80 4.46
N THR A 66 12.19 27.14 5.40
CA THR A 66 13.59 27.47 5.08
C THR A 66 14.42 26.24 4.75
N ARG A 67 13.95 25.06 5.15
CA ARG A 67 14.62 23.78 4.89
C ARG A 67 14.13 23.17 3.58
N VAL A 68 14.99 22.42 2.94
CA VAL A 68 14.70 21.73 1.68
C VAL A 68 14.09 20.35 1.97
N ILE A 69 12.97 20.02 1.32
CA ILE A 69 12.48 18.64 1.33
C ILE A 69 13.30 17.81 0.35
N GLU A 70 13.82 16.68 0.81
CA GLU A 70 14.50 15.69 -0.03
C GLU A 70 13.91 14.30 0.22
N ILE A 71 13.51 13.62 -0.86
CA ILE A 71 13.07 12.24 -0.83
C ILE A 71 13.86 11.48 -1.90
N CYS A 72 14.68 10.52 -1.49
CA CYS A 72 15.57 9.77 -2.37
C CYS A 72 15.35 8.28 -2.22
N LEU A 73 15.17 7.58 -3.34
CA LEU A 73 15.08 6.13 -3.41
C LEU A 73 16.25 5.57 -4.21
N GLU A 74 16.99 4.65 -3.60
CA GLU A 74 17.98 3.81 -4.27
C GLU A 74 17.35 2.51 -4.73
N ILE A 75 17.59 2.13 -5.98
CA ILE A 75 17.14 0.89 -6.60
C ILE A 75 18.37 0.11 -7.05
N ASP A 76 18.49 -1.15 -6.62
CA ASP A 76 19.50 -2.08 -7.08
C ASP A 76 19.03 -2.75 -8.37
N ILE A 77 19.83 -2.63 -9.41
CA ILE A 77 19.61 -3.18 -10.75
C ILE A 77 20.76 -4.12 -11.16
N SER A 78 21.50 -4.65 -10.20
CA SER A 78 22.62 -5.58 -10.46
C SER A 78 22.21 -6.86 -11.18
N ASP A 79 20.91 -7.21 -11.11
CA ASP A 79 20.28 -8.35 -11.77
C ASP A 79 19.80 -8.07 -13.21
N HIS A 80 20.25 -6.99 -13.83
CA HIS A 80 19.77 -6.54 -15.15
C HIS A 80 19.99 -7.52 -16.30
N GLU A 81 20.90 -8.46 -16.18
CA GLU A 81 21.08 -9.50 -17.19
C GLU A 81 19.90 -10.48 -17.25
N THR A 82 19.21 -10.68 -16.13
CA THR A 82 18.16 -11.69 -15.97
C THR A 82 16.78 -11.11 -15.64
N ASP A 83 16.72 -9.88 -15.13
CA ASP A 83 15.48 -9.24 -14.69
C ASP A 83 14.99 -8.16 -15.66
N PHE A 84 13.78 -8.36 -16.17
CA PHE A 84 13.18 -7.49 -17.17
C PHE A 84 12.91 -6.06 -16.64
N ASP A 85 12.54 -5.92 -15.38
CA ASP A 85 12.29 -4.59 -14.77
C ASP A 85 13.58 -3.78 -14.68
N SER A 86 14.71 -4.43 -14.32
CA SER A 86 16.04 -3.81 -14.32
C SER A 86 16.46 -3.38 -15.73
N GLN A 87 16.18 -4.21 -16.75
CA GLN A 87 16.44 -3.85 -18.15
C GLN A 87 15.62 -2.63 -18.59
N ASN A 88 14.35 -2.56 -18.20
CA ASN A 88 13.50 -1.41 -18.51
C ASN A 88 14.04 -0.12 -17.91
N ILE A 89 14.48 -0.14 -16.65
CA ILE A 89 15.11 1.01 -16.01
C ILE A 89 16.34 1.46 -16.78
N ILE A 90 17.25 0.54 -17.10
CA ILE A 90 18.46 0.83 -17.85
C ILE A 90 18.16 1.44 -19.21
N SER A 91 17.17 0.91 -19.93
CA SER A 91 16.80 1.41 -21.26
C SER A 91 16.36 2.88 -21.25
N LYS A 92 15.84 3.37 -20.12
CA LYS A 92 15.38 4.74 -19.95
C LYS A 92 16.45 5.69 -19.42
N ILE A 93 17.29 5.21 -18.50
CA ILE A 93 18.36 6.00 -17.89
C ILE A 93 19.68 5.89 -18.69
N GLY A 94 19.73 5.09 -19.71
CA GLY A 94 20.97 4.65 -20.37
C GLY A 94 21.84 5.74 -20.96
N LYS A 95 21.32 6.96 -21.22
CA LYS A 95 22.10 8.12 -21.69
C LYS A 95 22.78 8.90 -20.56
N GLU A 96 22.40 8.64 -19.32
CA GLU A 96 22.73 9.39 -18.11
C GLU A 96 23.49 8.51 -17.10
N ARG A 97 24.03 7.37 -17.61
CA ARG A 97 24.84 6.46 -16.79
C ARG A 97 26.32 6.78 -16.94
N ASP A 98 26.90 7.15 -15.86
CA ASP A 98 28.36 7.21 -15.76
C ASP A 98 28.96 5.82 -15.58
N SER A 99 30.16 5.59 -16.10
CA SER A 99 30.81 4.27 -16.11
C SER A 99 31.19 3.73 -14.72
N GLY A 100 30.96 4.51 -13.64
CA GLY A 100 31.45 4.17 -12.31
C GLY A 100 30.58 3.19 -11.53
N ASN A 101 29.23 3.29 -11.60
CA ASN A 101 28.32 2.41 -10.85
C ASN A 101 27.18 1.95 -11.75
N LEU A 102 27.25 0.72 -12.22
CA LEU A 102 26.24 0.14 -13.11
C LEU A 102 25.11 -0.58 -12.38
N ASN A 103 25.19 -0.72 -11.07
CA ASN A 103 24.32 -1.60 -10.29
C ASN A 103 23.24 -0.86 -9.50
N SER A 104 23.35 0.47 -9.35
CA SER A 104 22.37 1.27 -8.59
C SER A 104 21.79 2.39 -9.44
N VAL A 105 20.55 2.72 -9.17
CA VAL A 105 19.83 3.89 -9.70
C VAL A 105 19.21 4.64 -8.57
N PHE A 106 19.38 5.94 -8.56
CA PHE A 106 18.79 6.86 -7.60
C PHE A 106 17.69 7.68 -8.26
N ILE A 107 16.55 7.80 -7.59
CA ILE A 107 15.42 8.66 -7.97
C ILE A 107 15.21 9.60 -6.81
N LYS A 108 15.32 10.92 -7.05
CA LYS A 108 15.27 11.94 -6.00
C LYS A 108 14.25 13.03 -6.34
N VAL A 109 13.45 13.42 -5.37
CA VAL A 109 12.61 14.62 -5.39
C VAL A 109 13.19 15.62 -4.43
N ILE A 110 13.39 16.86 -4.90
CA ILE A 110 13.83 17.99 -4.09
C ILE A 110 12.79 19.10 -4.23
N ALA A 111 12.42 19.74 -3.12
CA ALA A 111 11.55 20.90 -3.15
C ALA A 111 12.01 21.99 -2.19
N ASN A 112 12.13 23.20 -2.72
CA ASN A 112 12.25 24.42 -1.96
C ASN A 112 10.89 25.11 -1.94
N PHE A 113 10.54 25.75 -0.83
CA PHE A 113 9.34 26.55 -0.75
C PHE A 113 9.52 27.86 -1.54
N ASP A 114 8.54 28.22 -2.32
CA ASP A 114 8.49 29.48 -3.04
C ASP A 114 7.48 30.41 -2.35
N GLU A 115 7.96 31.50 -1.80
CA GLU A 115 7.13 32.46 -1.05
C GLU A 115 6.12 33.18 -1.94
N ASN A 116 6.36 33.31 -3.25
CA ASN A 116 5.45 33.97 -4.18
C ASN A 116 4.29 33.05 -4.58
N GLU A 117 4.57 31.76 -4.75
CA GLU A 117 3.60 30.76 -5.17
C GLU A 117 2.92 30.07 -3.97
N PHE A 118 3.43 30.27 -2.74
CA PHE A 118 2.95 29.64 -1.49
C PHE A 118 3.01 28.12 -1.48
N PHE A 119 3.89 27.50 -2.23
CA PHE A 119 4.13 26.06 -2.20
C PHE A 119 5.55 25.69 -2.64
N GLY A 120 5.97 24.48 -2.28
CA GLY A 120 7.25 23.92 -2.74
C GLY A 120 7.10 23.25 -4.10
N ILE A 121 7.92 23.66 -5.07
CA ILE A 121 7.88 23.08 -6.44
C ILE A 121 8.75 21.81 -6.46
N PRO A 122 8.18 20.62 -6.71
CA PRO A 122 8.94 19.39 -6.78
C PRO A 122 9.83 19.34 -8.03
N LYS A 123 11.12 19.11 -7.85
CA LYS A 123 12.08 18.87 -8.93
C LYS A 123 12.54 17.43 -8.86
N LEU A 124 12.41 16.70 -9.95
CA LEU A 124 12.83 15.31 -10.08
C LEU A 124 14.25 15.19 -10.61
N PHE A 125 14.99 14.27 -10.02
CA PHE A 125 16.34 13.91 -10.43
C PHE A 125 16.48 12.39 -10.48
N TRP A 126 17.34 11.90 -11.35
CA TRP A 126 17.75 10.50 -11.39
C TRP A 126 19.20 10.36 -11.85
N GLY A 127 19.80 9.22 -11.62
CA GLY A 127 21.17 8.92 -12.00
C GLY A 127 21.64 7.63 -11.35
N ASN A 128 22.89 7.26 -11.61
CA ASN A 128 23.53 6.08 -11.02
C ASN A 128 24.48 6.42 -9.85
N GLN A 129 24.70 7.70 -9.58
CA GLN A 129 25.45 8.21 -8.44
C GLN A 129 24.64 9.29 -7.72
N GLU A 130 24.54 9.22 -6.39
CA GLU A 130 23.68 10.13 -5.62
C GLU A 130 24.16 11.59 -5.68
N GLU A 131 25.46 11.82 -5.82
CA GLU A 131 26.06 13.15 -5.89
C GLU A 131 25.91 13.82 -7.27
N GLU A 132 25.68 13.03 -8.35
CA GLU A 132 25.68 13.50 -9.74
C GLU A 132 24.36 13.21 -10.45
N LEU A 133 23.24 13.50 -9.77
CA LEU A 133 21.91 13.27 -10.33
C LEU A 133 21.56 14.33 -11.39
N GLN A 134 21.01 13.87 -12.50
CA GLN A 134 20.53 14.76 -13.55
C GLN A 134 19.05 15.09 -13.36
N LYS A 135 18.68 16.34 -13.62
CA LYS A 135 17.30 16.77 -13.54
C LYS A 135 16.49 16.10 -14.66
N ILE A 136 15.39 15.45 -14.29
CA ILE A 136 14.46 14.89 -15.26
C ILE A 136 13.67 16.04 -15.91
N PRO A 137 13.73 16.22 -17.23
CA PRO A 137 12.93 17.24 -17.92
C PRO A 137 11.45 16.89 -17.81
N GLY A 138 10.59 17.85 -17.54
CA GLY A 138 9.18 17.52 -17.57
C GLY A 138 8.23 18.39 -16.77
N GLU A 139 8.46 19.68 -16.66
CA GLU A 139 7.41 20.59 -16.18
C GLU A 139 6.20 20.50 -17.13
N GLY A 140 5.09 19.97 -16.62
CA GLY A 140 3.82 19.88 -17.34
C GLY A 140 3.61 18.68 -18.29
N THR A 141 4.64 17.90 -18.62
CA THR A 141 4.55 16.72 -19.50
C THR A 141 4.81 15.41 -18.76
N PHE A 142 4.42 14.27 -19.36
CA PHE A 142 4.78 12.95 -18.87
C PHE A 142 6.29 12.74 -19.01
N CYS A 143 6.99 12.58 -17.90
CA CYS A 143 8.41 12.22 -17.91
C CYS A 143 8.59 10.70 -18.09
N ASP A 144 9.83 10.28 -18.36
CA ASP A 144 10.13 8.86 -18.54
C ASP A 144 9.90 8.04 -17.25
N LEU A 145 10.07 8.65 -16.09
CA LEU A 145 9.74 8.03 -14.80
C LEU A 145 8.25 7.67 -14.70
N ASP A 146 7.35 8.57 -15.13
CA ASP A 146 5.90 8.35 -15.11
C ASP A 146 5.45 7.26 -16.09
N ARG A 147 6.25 6.99 -17.13
CA ARG A 147 6.02 5.91 -18.09
C ARG A 147 6.57 4.58 -17.62
N LEU A 148 7.61 4.62 -16.80
CA LEU A 148 8.29 3.43 -16.28
C LEU A 148 7.56 2.83 -15.09
N PHE A 149 7.15 3.67 -14.12
CA PHE A 149 6.50 3.24 -12.90
C PHE A 149 5.00 3.54 -12.92
N HIS A 150 4.21 2.54 -12.55
CA HIS A 150 2.77 2.68 -12.40
C HIS A 150 2.39 2.45 -10.93
N VAL A 151 2.05 3.52 -10.21
CA VAL A 151 1.61 3.41 -8.82
C VAL A 151 0.14 3.01 -8.74
N VAL A 152 -0.12 1.95 -8.01
CA VAL A 152 -1.46 1.52 -7.60
C VAL A 152 -1.63 1.86 -6.12
N TYR A 153 -2.15 3.06 -5.85
CA TYR A 153 -2.44 3.45 -4.47
C TYR A 153 -3.81 2.93 -4.04
N VAL A 154 -3.82 2.19 -2.95
CA VAL A 154 -5.00 1.61 -2.34
C VAL A 154 -5.27 2.34 -1.02
N ASP A 155 -6.28 3.18 -1.05
CA ASP A 155 -6.77 3.96 0.09
C ASP A 155 -7.45 3.06 1.13
N PRO A 156 -7.40 3.35 2.44
CA PRO A 156 -8.13 2.63 3.48
C PRO A 156 -9.64 2.54 3.21
N LEU A 157 -10.20 3.59 2.62
CA LEU A 157 -11.62 3.70 2.21
C LEU A 157 -11.78 3.43 0.72
N ILE A 158 -11.26 2.28 0.26
CA ILE A 158 -11.33 1.90 -1.15
C ILE A 158 -12.77 1.92 -1.68
N ASP A 159 -13.01 2.74 -2.71
CA ASP A 159 -14.31 2.90 -3.36
C ASP A 159 -14.37 2.07 -4.65
N LEU A 160 -15.11 0.95 -4.59
CA LEU A 160 -15.31 0.05 -5.73
C LEU A 160 -15.93 0.77 -6.93
N ASP A 161 -16.97 1.58 -6.69
CA ASP A 161 -17.72 2.25 -7.75
C ASP A 161 -16.84 3.28 -8.46
N LYS A 162 -16.00 3.99 -7.71
CA LYS A 162 -15.02 4.91 -8.25
C LYS A 162 -13.96 4.21 -9.10
N ILE A 163 -13.39 3.12 -8.60
CA ILE A 163 -12.38 2.34 -9.36
C ILE A 163 -13.00 1.77 -10.62
N PHE A 164 -14.19 1.19 -10.53
CA PHE A 164 -14.90 0.64 -11.67
C PHE A 164 -15.23 1.73 -12.69
N SER A 165 -15.79 2.85 -12.27
CA SER A 165 -16.15 3.98 -13.15
C SER A 165 -14.95 4.56 -13.89
N LEU A 166 -13.79 4.69 -13.23
CA LEU A 166 -12.57 5.20 -13.86
C LEU A 166 -11.98 4.24 -14.92
N ASN A 167 -12.20 2.94 -14.75
CA ASN A 167 -11.54 1.92 -15.59
C ASN A 167 -12.48 1.19 -16.55
N LYS A 168 -13.80 1.30 -16.40
CA LYS A 168 -14.78 0.55 -17.21
C LYS A 168 -14.62 0.74 -18.73
N ARG A 169 -14.32 1.96 -19.19
CA ARG A 169 -14.05 2.19 -20.62
C ARG A 169 -12.84 1.40 -21.11
N LYS A 170 -11.78 1.32 -20.32
CA LYS A 170 -10.60 0.54 -20.68
C LYS A 170 -10.91 -0.96 -20.67
N ILE A 171 -11.61 -1.46 -19.64
CA ILE A 171 -11.98 -2.87 -19.50
C ILE A 171 -12.80 -3.31 -20.71
N PHE A 172 -13.87 -2.60 -21.03
CA PHE A 172 -14.77 -3.00 -22.11
C PHE A 172 -14.29 -2.64 -23.53
N SER A 173 -13.37 -1.69 -23.70
CA SER A 173 -12.85 -1.33 -25.02
C SER A 173 -11.96 -2.40 -25.64
N LYS A 174 -11.22 -3.17 -24.83
CA LYS A 174 -10.35 -4.25 -25.32
C LYS A 174 -11.09 -5.53 -25.67
N GLN A 175 -12.28 -5.75 -25.12
CA GLN A 175 -13.05 -6.99 -25.26
C GLN A 175 -14.14 -6.90 -26.34
N LYS A 176 -14.17 -5.84 -27.16
CA LYS A 176 -15.17 -5.71 -28.24
C LYS A 176 -14.98 -6.83 -29.26
N THR A 177 -15.95 -7.72 -29.31
CA THR A 177 -16.08 -8.74 -30.36
C THR A 177 -16.98 -8.22 -31.48
N GLN A 178 -16.97 -8.90 -32.65
CA GLN A 178 -17.83 -8.54 -33.77
C GLN A 178 -19.32 -8.69 -33.40
N SER A 179 -19.67 -9.67 -32.57
CA SER A 179 -21.01 -9.86 -32.01
C SER A 179 -21.49 -8.73 -31.09
N ASP A 180 -20.55 -8.04 -30.40
CA ASP A 180 -20.92 -6.89 -29.57
C ASP A 180 -21.36 -5.68 -30.40
N GLY A 181 -20.92 -5.58 -31.67
CA GLY A 181 -21.33 -4.54 -32.60
C GLY A 181 -22.83 -4.62 -32.92
N GLU A 182 -23.33 -5.79 -33.25
CA GLU A 182 -24.76 -6.05 -33.55
C GLU A 182 -25.62 -5.80 -32.30
N LEU A 183 -25.19 -6.29 -31.14
CA LEU A 183 -25.90 -6.06 -29.87
C LEU A 183 -25.94 -4.58 -29.48
N LEU A 184 -24.88 -3.81 -29.78
CA LEU A 184 -24.86 -2.37 -29.52
C LEU A 184 -25.81 -1.60 -30.43
N GLU A 185 -26.02 -2.04 -31.69
CA GLU A 185 -27.05 -1.48 -32.58
C GLU A 185 -28.45 -1.74 -32.03
N ASP A 186 -28.74 -2.96 -31.60
CA ASP A 186 -30.03 -3.31 -30.98
C ASP A 186 -30.28 -2.49 -29.69
N ILE A 187 -29.25 -2.31 -28.85
CA ILE A 187 -29.34 -1.49 -27.64
C ILE A 187 -29.63 -0.03 -28.00
N ASN A 188 -29.03 0.50 -29.07
CA ASN A 188 -29.28 1.88 -29.51
C ASN A 188 -30.74 2.04 -29.99
N VAL A 189 -31.27 1.07 -30.69
CA VAL A 189 -32.70 1.08 -31.13
C VAL A 189 -33.62 1.08 -29.89
N LEU A 190 -33.34 0.25 -28.89
CA LEU A 190 -34.10 0.23 -27.65
C LEU A 190 -33.98 1.55 -26.86
N ALA A 191 -32.80 2.17 -26.83
CA ALA A 191 -32.56 3.44 -26.16
C ALA A 191 -33.36 4.58 -26.84
N GLU A 192 -33.44 4.60 -28.19
CA GLU A 192 -34.29 5.56 -28.91
C GLU A 192 -35.79 5.34 -28.63
N GLN A 193 -36.24 4.10 -28.49
CA GLN A 193 -37.61 3.80 -28.08
C GLN A 193 -37.91 4.28 -26.64
N ILE A 194 -36.96 4.15 -25.72
CA ILE A 194 -37.08 4.69 -24.36
C ILE A 194 -37.15 6.22 -24.40
N ASN A 195 -36.28 6.88 -25.17
CA ASN A 195 -36.28 8.32 -25.31
C ASN A 195 -37.63 8.84 -25.91
N SER A 196 -38.15 8.14 -26.89
CA SER A 196 -39.46 8.43 -27.46
C SER A 196 -40.58 8.35 -26.40
N LYS A 197 -40.56 7.32 -25.56
CA LYS A 197 -41.55 7.18 -24.46
C LYS A 197 -41.39 8.26 -23.40
N ILE A 198 -40.16 8.57 -23.00
CA ILE A 198 -39.89 9.64 -22.02
C ILE A 198 -40.42 10.97 -22.53
N SER A 199 -40.16 11.29 -23.79
CA SER A 199 -40.63 12.56 -24.39
C SER A 199 -42.16 12.65 -24.50
N THR A 200 -42.87 11.54 -24.46
CA THR A 200 -44.33 11.49 -24.43
C THR A 200 -44.96 11.61 -23.05
N MET A 201 -44.17 11.51 -21.97
CA MET A 201 -44.67 11.69 -20.62
C MET A 201 -45.21 13.09 -20.40
N GLU A 202 -46.42 13.23 -19.83
CA GLU A 202 -47.09 14.51 -19.63
C GLU A 202 -46.26 15.52 -18.80
N SER A 203 -45.58 15.01 -17.73
CA SER A 203 -44.70 15.83 -16.92
C SER A 203 -43.49 16.39 -17.70
N VAL A 204 -42.93 15.58 -18.61
CA VAL A 204 -41.77 15.97 -19.42
C VAL A 204 -42.21 16.97 -20.48
N LYS A 205 -43.34 16.74 -21.14
CA LYS A 205 -43.92 17.69 -22.13
C LYS A 205 -44.17 19.05 -21.50
N LYS A 206 -44.87 19.09 -20.37
CA LYS A 206 -45.14 20.36 -19.66
C LYS A 206 -43.85 21.11 -19.32
N PHE A 207 -42.82 20.39 -18.89
CA PHE A 207 -41.54 21.02 -18.56
C PHE A 207 -40.81 21.54 -19.79
N GLN A 208 -40.85 20.79 -20.92
CA GLN A 208 -40.30 21.23 -22.19
C GLN A 208 -41.01 22.49 -22.70
N GLU A 209 -42.34 22.56 -22.61
CA GLU A 209 -43.13 23.73 -22.98
C GLU A 209 -42.76 24.96 -22.14
N ILE A 210 -42.62 24.79 -20.82
CA ILE A 210 -42.19 25.86 -19.93
C ILE A 210 -40.82 26.38 -20.33
N LEU A 211 -39.84 25.48 -20.54
CA LEU A 211 -38.49 25.87 -20.90
C LEU A 211 -38.43 26.53 -22.31
N THR A 212 -39.20 26.02 -23.23
CA THR A 212 -39.30 26.60 -24.57
C THR A 212 -39.85 28.03 -24.49
N ASN A 213 -40.92 28.26 -23.75
CA ASN A 213 -41.51 29.58 -23.55
C ASN A 213 -40.56 30.56 -22.86
N GLU A 214 -39.88 30.12 -21.80
CA GLU A 214 -38.87 30.94 -21.12
C GLU A 214 -37.69 31.28 -22.04
N TYR A 215 -37.24 30.32 -22.87
CA TYR A 215 -36.20 30.59 -23.85
C TYR A 215 -36.64 31.63 -24.88
N HIS A 216 -37.87 31.51 -25.41
CA HIS A 216 -38.45 32.50 -26.34
C HIS A 216 -38.54 33.90 -25.72
N ASN A 217 -38.85 34.01 -24.44
CA ASN A 217 -38.89 35.28 -23.72
C ASN A 217 -37.50 35.95 -23.61
N LEU A 218 -36.42 35.14 -23.58
CA LEU A 218 -35.05 35.63 -23.49
C LEU A 218 -34.40 35.86 -24.84
N LYS A 219 -34.76 35.05 -25.82
CA LYS A 219 -34.18 35.10 -27.18
C LYS A 219 -35.26 34.71 -28.21
N ASN A 220 -35.64 35.64 -29.02
CA ASN A 220 -36.71 35.45 -30.03
C ASN A 220 -36.20 34.61 -31.21
N GLU A 221 -36.07 33.29 -30.99
CA GLU A 221 -35.67 32.28 -31.98
C GLU A 221 -36.75 31.20 -32.07
N ASP A 222 -37.02 30.70 -33.26
CA ASP A 222 -38.02 29.63 -33.49
C ASP A 222 -37.36 28.26 -33.23
N ILE A 223 -37.16 27.95 -31.94
CA ILE A 223 -36.60 26.67 -31.49
C ILE A 223 -37.46 26.07 -30.39
N SER A 224 -37.42 24.76 -30.28
CA SER A 224 -38.07 24.02 -29.19
C SER A 224 -37.03 23.32 -28.30
N VAL A 225 -37.17 23.41 -26.99
CA VAL A 225 -36.32 22.66 -26.04
C VAL A 225 -36.84 21.24 -25.93
N VAL A 226 -35.98 20.27 -26.19
CA VAL A 226 -36.31 18.84 -26.10
C VAL A 226 -35.41 18.19 -25.04
N LEU A 227 -36.03 17.45 -24.12
CA LEU A 227 -35.31 16.65 -23.15
C LEU A 227 -35.13 15.22 -23.68
N ARG A 228 -33.90 14.77 -23.70
CA ARG A 228 -33.53 13.40 -24.06
C ARG A 228 -32.65 12.80 -22.97
N SER A 229 -32.78 11.51 -22.76
CA SER A 229 -31.82 10.76 -21.95
C SER A 229 -30.58 10.46 -22.80
N GLU A 230 -29.41 10.83 -22.31
CA GLU A 230 -28.13 10.51 -22.97
C GLU A 230 -27.71 9.05 -22.79
N MET A 231 -28.64 8.11 -22.60
CA MET A 231 -28.32 6.68 -22.59
C MET A 231 -27.76 6.16 -23.92
N VAL A 232 -27.63 7.05 -24.91
CA VAL A 232 -27.24 6.72 -26.28
C VAL A 232 -25.72 6.78 -26.46
N ILE A 233 -25.15 5.68 -26.94
CA ILE A 233 -23.83 5.49 -27.59
C ILE A 233 -22.58 5.53 -26.68
N ASN A 234 -22.43 6.48 -25.78
CA ASN A 234 -21.30 6.50 -24.83
C ASN A 234 -21.70 6.09 -23.40
N GLY A 235 -22.98 5.93 -23.16
CA GLY A 235 -23.60 5.77 -21.85
C GLY A 235 -23.92 4.37 -21.41
N VAL A 236 -24.03 3.37 -22.32
CA VAL A 236 -24.42 1.99 -21.94
C VAL A 236 -23.51 1.41 -20.86
N PHE A 237 -22.21 1.71 -20.91
CA PHE A 237 -21.26 1.30 -19.89
C PHE A 237 -21.19 2.27 -18.70
N ASN A 238 -21.78 3.47 -18.78
CA ASN A 238 -21.64 4.47 -17.71
C ASN A 238 -22.46 4.12 -16.46
N ASP A 239 -23.57 3.45 -16.62
CA ASP A 239 -24.48 3.08 -15.53
C ASP A 239 -24.33 1.60 -15.10
N LEU A 240 -23.28 0.91 -15.59
CA LEU A 240 -22.95 -0.43 -15.11
C LEU A 240 -22.39 -0.36 -13.69
N HIS A 241 -22.95 -1.17 -12.82
CA HIS A 241 -22.49 -1.39 -11.46
C HIS A 241 -22.32 -2.88 -11.18
N PRO A 242 -21.29 -3.30 -10.46
CA PRO A 242 -21.10 -4.70 -10.10
C PRO A 242 -22.12 -5.13 -9.03
N TYR A 243 -22.89 -6.19 -9.31
CA TYR A 243 -23.81 -6.81 -8.36
C TYR A 243 -23.36 -8.25 -8.04
N ILE A 244 -23.61 -8.69 -6.82
CA ILE A 244 -23.32 -10.06 -6.40
C ILE A 244 -24.63 -10.87 -6.47
N THR A 245 -24.57 -12.03 -7.12
CA THR A 245 -25.65 -13.02 -7.12
C THR A 245 -25.17 -14.30 -6.43
N LYS A 246 -26.08 -14.98 -5.71
CA LYS A 246 -25.80 -16.32 -5.18
C LYS A 246 -26.12 -17.35 -6.27
N ASN A 247 -25.15 -18.19 -6.61
CA ASN A 247 -25.32 -19.24 -7.63
C ASN A 247 -26.44 -20.26 -7.29
N THR A 248 -26.76 -20.38 -6.00
CA THR A 248 -27.81 -21.25 -5.48
C THR A 248 -29.22 -20.61 -5.48
N ASP A 249 -29.31 -19.31 -5.78
CA ASP A 249 -30.58 -18.59 -5.73
C ASP A 249 -31.32 -18.74 -7.08
N VAL A 250 -32.37 -19.56 -7.11
CA VAL A 250 -33.20 -19.79 -8.28
C VAL A 250 -33.89 -18.50 -8.79
N THR A 251 -34.08 -17.52 -7.89
CA THR A 251 -34.74 -16.24 -8.21
C THR A 251 -33.78 -15.21 -8.81
N LYS A 252 -32.47 -15.49 -8.88
CA LYS A 252 -31.42 -14.58 -9.37
C LYS A 252 -31.56 -13.16 -8.82
N LYS A 253 -31.95 -13.02 -7.55
CA LYS A 253 -32.03 -11.70 -6.92
C LYS A 253 -30.67 -11.04 -6.93
N LEU A 254 -30.62 -9.83 -7.46
CA LEU A 254 -29.44 -8.99 -7.43
C LEU A 254 -29.31 -8.41 -6.02
N TYR A 255 -28.20 -8.72 -5.34
CA TYR A 255 -27.91 -8.11 -4.06
C TYR A 255 -26.97 -6.92 -4.33
N PRO A 256 -27.35 -5.70 -3.92
CA PRO A 256 -26.40 -4.61 -3.93
C PRO A 256 -25.20 -5.03 -3.09
N THR A 257 -24.00 -4.65 -3.54
CA THR A 257 -22.74 -4.92 -2.82
C THR A 257 -22.70 -4.10 -1.51
N SER A 258 -23.63 -4.37 -0.61
CA SER A 258 -23.95 -3.51 0.53
C SER A 258 -23.01 -3.65 1.73
N GLY A 259 -22.15 -4.66 1.76
CA GLY A 259 -21.17 -4.81 2.85
C GLY A 259 -19.81 -4.29 2.43
N ASP A 260 -19.24 -3.35 3.19
CA ASP A 260 -17.94 -2.73 2.88
C ASP A 260 -16.81 -3.74 2.66
N GLY A 261 -16.78 -4.83 3.43
CA GLY A 261 -15.81 -5.91 3.24
C GLY A 261 -15.93 -6.60 1.88
N ARG A 262 -17.14 -6.82 1.35
CA ARG A 262 -17.35 -7.41 0.02
C ARG A 262 -16.97 -6.45 -1.09
N LYS A 263 -17.33 -5.18 -0.96
CA LYS A 263 -16.91 -4.12 -1.89
C LYS A 263 -15.39 -4.03 -1.96
N LYS A 264 -14.73 -4.11 -0.82
CA LYS A 264 -13.27 -4.06 -0.72
C LYS A 264 -12.61 -5.25 -1.42
N ILE A 265 -13.10 -6.47 -1.21
CA ILE A 265 -12.59 -7.67 -1.92
C ILE A 265 -12.78 -7.55 -3.44
N LEU A 266 -13.96 -7.10 -3.89
CA LEU A 266 -14.20 -6.86 -5.31
C LEU A 266 -13.30 -5.77 -5.88
N ALA A 267 -13.02 -4.71 -5.11
CA ALA A 267 -12.10 -3.66 -5.51
C ALA A 267 -10.66 -4.18 -5.68
N TYR A 268 -10.19 -5.03 -4.77
CA TYR A 268 -8.88 -5.71 -4.94
C TYR A 268 -8.86 -6.62 -6.17
N SER A 269 -9.90 -7.43 -6.37
CA SER A 269 -10.00 -8.30 -7.56
C SER A 269 -9.99 -7.49 -8.85
N LEU A 270 -10.69 -6.37 -8.87
CA LEU A 270 -10.73 -5.46 -10.01
C LEU A 270 -9.36 -4.79 -10.25
N LEU A 271 -8.69 -4.32 -9.20
CA LEU A 271 -7.36 -3.72 -9.30
C LEU A 271 -6.34 -4.72 -9.83
N ASN A 272 -6.39 -5.99 -9.37
CA ASN A 272 -5.53 -7.04 -9.88
C ASN A 272 -5.75 -7.25 -11.38
N HIS A 273 -7.01 -7.43 -11.79
CA HIS A 273 -7.34 -7.62 -13.20
C HIS A 273 -6.89 -6.43 -14.06
N ILE A 274 -7.14 -5.19 -13.61
CA ILE A 274 -6.69 -3.99 -14.31
C ILE A 274 -5.17 -3.97 -14.40
N THR A 275 -4.46 -4.29 -13.32
CA THR A 275 -3.00 -4.26 -13.30
C THR A 275 -2.41 -5.33 -14.21
N GLU A 276 -2.96 -6.54 -14.23
CA GLU A 276 -2.52 -7.63 -15.11
C GLU A 276 -2.77 -7.32 -16.59
N GLU A 277 -3.97 -6.86 -16.94
CA GLU A 277 -4.39 -6.57 -18.32
C GLU A 277 -3.67 -5.35 -18.92
N PHE A 278 -3.41 -4.34 -18.11
CA PHE A 278 -2.83 -3.07 -18.55
C PHE A 278 -1.35 -2.94 -18.24
N ASN A 279 -0.78 -3.92 -17.53
CA ASN A 279 0.64 -4.02 -17.36
C ASN A 279 1.26 -4.45 -18.69
N THR A 280 1.49 -3.46 -19.55
CA THR A 280 2.33 -3.69 -20.72
C THR A 280 3.73 -4.02 -20.22
N ASN A 281 4.47 -4.88 -20.91
CA ASN A 281 5.86 -5.27 -20.60
C ASN A 281 6.85 -4.09 -20.46
N ARG A 282 6.36 -2.86 -20.32
CA ARG A 282 7.16 -1.62 -20.24
C ARG A 282 6.91 -0.82 -18.97
N THR A 283 5.96 -1.22 -18.14
CA THR A 283 5.63 -0.52 -16.89
C THR A 283 5.83 -1.42 -15.69
N ILE A 284 6.36 -0.85 -14.62
CA ILE A 284 6.63 -1.55 -13.35
C ILE A 284 5.56 -1.13 -12.35
N PRO A 285 4.64 -2.03 -11.96
CA PRO A 285 3.63 -1.70 -10.96
C PRO A 285 4.24 -1.65 -9.56
N ILE A 286 3.95 -0.57 -8.83
CA ILE A 286 4.29 -0.43 -7.41
C ILE A 286 2.98 -0.23 -6.65
N PHE A 287 2.69 -1.14 -5.73
CA PHE A 287 1.51 -1.06 -4.88
C PHE A 287 1.84 -0.31 -3.59
N LEU A 288 1.12 0.76 -3.34
CA LEU A 288 1.13 1.49 -2.07
C LEU A 288 -0.21 1.24 -1.40
N ILE A 289 -0.23 0.45 -0.33
CA ILE A 289 -1.45 -0.07 0.28
C ILE A 289 -1.56 0.47 1.70
N GLU A 290 -2.63 1.21 1.98
CA GLU A 290 -2.86 1.80 3.29
C GLU A 290 -3.98 1.06 4.02
N GLU A 291 -3.66 0.52 5.19
CA GLU A 291 -4.58 -0.17 6.11
C GLU A 291 -5.58 -1.10 5.39
N PRO A 292 -5.08 -2.11 4.66
CA PRO A 292 -5.94 -3.00 3.89
C PRO A 292 -6.93 -3.80 4.73
N GLU A 293 -6.67 -3.95 6.03
CA GLU A 293 -7.52 -4.64 7.00
C GLU A 293 -8.85 -3.94 7.28
N ASN A 294 -8.96 -2.63 7.05
CA ASN A 294 -10.16 -1.87 7.37
C ASN A 294 -11.41 -2.49 6.73
N SER A 295 -12.46 -2.68 7.53
CA SER A 295 -13.72 -3.31 7.13
C SER A 295 -13.63 -4.78 6.68
N LEU A 296 -12.46 -5.44 6.83
CA LEU A 296 -12.30 -6.85 6.51
C LEU A 296 -12.40 -7.74 7.75
N HIS A 297 -13.20 -8.80 7.66
CA HIS A 297 -13.20 -9.86 8.67
C HIS A 297 -11.85 -10.60 8.68
N ARG A 298 -11.45 -11.14 9.83
CA ARG A 298 -10.18 -11.86 10.04
C ARG A 298 -9.83 -12.83 8.92
N SER A 299 -10.75 -13.69 8.51
CA SER A 299 -10.53 -14.66 7.43
C SER A 299 -10.19 -14.02 6.07
N MET A 300 -10.77 -12.85 5.79
CA MET A 300 -10.50 -12.10 4.56
C MET A 300 -9.14 -11.40 4.63
N GLN A 301 -8.74 -10.91 5.79
CA GLN A 301 -7.40 -10.34 6.00
C GLN A 301 -6.31 -11.38 5.76
N ILE A 302 -6.49 -12.61 6.28
CA ILE A 302 -5.57 -13.73 6.05
C ILE A 302 -5.53 -14.11 4.55
N ALA A 303 -6.67 -14.14 3.87
CA ALA A 303 -6.72 -14.42 2.44
C ALA A 303 -6.02 -13.34 1.62
N LEU A 304 -6.18 -12.06 1.98
CA LEU A 304 -5.49 -10.94 1.34
C LEU A 304 -3.98 -10.98 1.63
N SER A 305 -3.57 -11.29 2.86
CA SER A 305 -2.17 -11.53 3.21
C SER A 305 -1.54 -12.58 2.28
N LYS A 306 -2.24 -13.70 2.07
CA LYS A 306 -1.78 -14.75 1.16
C LYS A 306 -1.60 -14.26 -0.28
N GLN A 307 -2.49 -13.43 -0.79
CA GLN A 307 -2.37 -12.84 -2.12
C GLN A 307 -1.16 -11.90 -2.20
N LEU A 308 -1.04 -10.95 -1.27
CA LEU A 308 0.02 -9.95 -1.28
C LEU A 308 1.43 -10.58 -1.20
N PHE A 309 1.60 -11.59 -0.35
CA PHE A 309 2.93 -12.18 -0.18
C PHE A 309 3.29 -13.25 -1.20
N ASN A 310 2.30 -13.90 -1.86
CA ASN A 310 2.59 -15.06 -2.73
C ASN A 310 2.31 -14.82 -4.22
N GLN A 311 1.52 -13.82 -4.61
CA GLN A 311 1.25 -13.55 -6.02
C GLN A 311 2.30 -12.64 -6.66
N GLU A 312 2.71 -12.94 -7.89
CA GLU A 312 3.72 -12.19 -8.64
C GLU A 312 3.29 -10.77 -8.99
N ILE A 313 1.98 -10.51 -9.13
CA ILE A 313 1.47 -9.16 -9.38
C ILE A 313 1.88 -8.18 -8.28
N TYR A 314 1.99 -8.65 -7.03
CA TYR A 314 2.43 -7.88 -5.87
C TYR A 314 3.94 -8.00 -5.64
N ARG A 315 4.73 -8.02 -6.71
CA ARG A 315 6.20 -8.12 -6.63
C ARG A 315 6.80 -6.95 -5.86
N TYR A 316 6.25 -5.75 -6.06
CA TYR A 316 6.71 -4.52 -5.40
C TYR A 316 5.56 -3.88 -4.65
N PHE A 317 5.62 -3.91 -3.33
CA PHE A 317 4.65 -3.20 -2.53
C PHE A 317 5.23 -2.58 -1.27
N VAL A 318 4.58 -1.51 -0.81
CA VAL A 318 4.73 -0.94 0.52
C VAL A 318 3.35 -0.87 1.14
N MET A 319 3.15 -1.56 2.24
CA MET A 319 1.87 -1.66 2.94
C MET A 319 2.00 -1.08 4.34
N SER A 320 1.09 -0.21 4.74
CA SER A 320 0.90 0.14 6.14
C SER A 320 -0.20 -0.70 6.75
N THR A 321 -0.01 -1.19 7.97
CA THR A 321 -1.00 -2.03 8.65
C THR A 321 -0.91 -1.92 10.16
N HIS A 322 -2.04 -2.15 10.83
CA HIS A 322 -2.17 -2.38 12.27
C HIS A 322 -2.58 -3.82 12.60
N SER A 323 -2.82 -4.66 11.58
CA SER A 323 -3.33 -6.01 11.74
C SER A 323 -2.22 -7.04 11.74
N SER A 324 -2.20 -7.87 12.76
CA SER A 324 -1.36 -9.06 12.83
C SER A 324 -1.70 -10.07 11.72
N GLU A 325 -2.98 -10.20 11.37
CA GLU A 325 -3.48 -11.13 10.37
C GLU A 325 -2.96 -10.82 8.96
N MET A 326 -2.72 -9.54 8.67
CA MET A 326 -2.12 -9.13 7.40
C MET A 326 -0.68 -9.60 7.22
N LEU A 327 -0.01 -10.03 8.31
CA LEU A 327 1.38 -10.47 8.32
C LEU A 327 1.57 -11.99 8.42
N TYR A 328 0.48 -12.77 8.49
CA TYR A 328 0.57 -14.23 8.68
C TYR A 328 1.36 -14.96 7.59
N GLU A 329 1.31 -14.47 6.38
CA GLU A 329 2.03 -15.06 5.25
C GLU A 329 3.35 -14.36 4.91
N MET A 330 3.78 -13.39 5.75
CA MET A 330 5.00 -12.64 5.48
C MET A 330 6.23 -13.54 5.40
N ASP A 331 7.04 -13.29 4.39
CA ASP A 331 8.37 -13.86 4.21
C ASP A 331 9.15 -13.01 3.20
N LYS A 332 10.45 -12.91 3.37
CA LYS A 332 11.34 -12.10 2.51
C LYS A 332 10.83 -10.67 2.34
N ALA A 333 10.34 -10.08 3.44
CA ALA A 333 9.79 -8.75 3.47
C ALA A 333 10.55 -7.87 4.48
N THR A 334 10.69 -6.59 4.16
CA THR A 334 11.25 -5.64 5.11
C THR A 334 10.15 -5.14 6.04
N LEU A 335 10.34 -5.35 7.32
CA LEU A 335 9.55 -4.78 8.39
C LEU A 335 10.11 -3.40 8.74
N ILE A 336 9.26 -2.38 8.72
CA ILE A 336 9.63 -0.99 8.98
C ILE A 336 8.80 -0.51 10.16
N ARG A 337 9.44 -0.34 11.31
CA ARG A 337 8.80 0.20 12.50
C ARG A 337 9.02 1.71 12.56
N LEU A 338 7.92 2.44 12.65
CA LEU A 338 7.91 3.88 12.96
C LEU A 338 7.59 4.06 14.45
N CYS A 339 8.36 4.85 15.15
CA CYS A 339 8.11 5.21 16.54
C CYS A 339 8.40 6.69 16.77
N ASN A 340 7.66 7.29 17.69
CA ASN A 340 7.89 8.65 18.18
C ASN A 340 8.62 8.56 19.50
N GLU A 341 9.80 9.19 19.52
CA GLU A 341 10.50 9.57 20.73
C GLU A 341 10.45 11.11 20.79
N ASP A 342 11.57 11.80 20.85
CA ASP A 342 11.60 13.29 20.67
C ASP A 342 11.32 13.69 19.20
N ARG A 343 11.57 12.77 18.29
CA ARG A 343 11.30 12.86 16.85
C ARG A 343 10.88 11.51 16.29
N THR A 344 10.30 11.47 15.09
CA THR A 344 9.98 10.21 14.43
C THR A 344 11.25 9.49 14.00
N ILE A 345 11.39 8.27 14.47
CA ILE A 345 12.48 7.35 14.15
C ILE A 345 11.90 6.19 13.34
N ALA A 346 12.65 5.76 12.33
CA ALA A 346 12.34 4.59 11.54
C ALA A 346 13.43 3.53 11.71
N LYS A 347 13.02 2.29 11.98
CA LYS A 347 13.93 1.13 12.01
C LYS A 347 13.43 0.09 11.02
N SER A 348 14.32 -0.52 10.28
CA SER A 348 13.97 -1.53 9.29
C SER A 348 14.76 -2.82 9.49
N PHE A 349 14.11 -3.94 9.25
CA PHE A 349 14.71 -5.26 9.33
C PHE A 349 14.15 -6.17 8.23
N LEU A 350 15.03 -6.78 7.43
CA LEU A 350 14.64 -7.78 6.45
C LEU A 350 14.29 -9.10 7.15
N TYR A 351 12.99 -9.36 7.26
CA TYR A 351 12.49 -10.60 7.82
C TYR A 351 12.49 -11.70 6.77
N LYS A 352 13.12 -12.81 7.11
CA LYS A 352 13.14 -14.02 6.29
C LYS A 352 12.97 -15.23 7.20
N VAL A 353 11.99 -16.07 6.89
CA VAL A 353 11.79 -17.35 7.57
C VAL A 353 12.93 -18.28 7.19
N SER A 354 13.66 -18.80 8.20
CA SER A 354 14.72 -19.78 7.95
C SER A 354 14.13 -21.12 7.49
N GLU A 355 14.90 -21.91 6.76
CA GLU A 355 14.46 -23.21 6.24
C GLU A 355 13.98 -24.15 7.36
N GLU A 356 14.61 -24.08 8.52
CA GLU A 356 14.25 -24.85 9.73
C GLU A 356 12.79 -24.59 10.15
N PHE A 357 12.31 -23.35 10.02
CA PHE A 357 10.94 -22.94 10.42
C PHE A 357 9.96 -22.86 9.26
N SER A 358 10.34 -23.23 8.04
CA SER A 358 9.49 -23.10 6.86
C SER A 358 8.14 -23.82 6.97
N LYS A 359 8.13 -24.99 7.64
CA LYS A 359 6.91 -25.80 7.86
C LYS A 359 5.95 -25.19 8.88
N ILE A 360 6.45 -24.38 9.82
CA ILE A 360 5.67 -23.72 10.86
C ILE A 360 5.64 -22.19 10.67
N LYS A 361 5.92 -21.74 9.45
CA LYS A 361 5.98 -20.29 9.09
C LYS A 361 4.78 -19.51 9.64
N ARG A 362 3.59 -20.06 9.46
CA ARG A 362 2.36 -19.38 9.84
C ARG A 362 2.22 -19.24 11.35
N GLU A 363 2.52 -20.30 12.11
CA GLU A 363 2.51 -20.26 13.58
C GLU A 363 3.55 -19.28 14.12
N LEU A 364 4.76 -19.31 13.52
CA LEU A 364 5.83 -18.37 13.87
C LEU A 364 5.38 -16.91 13.62
N ASN A 365 4.80 -16.65 12.46
CA ASN A 365 4.33 -15.32 12.11
C ASN A 365 3.17 -14.88 13.01
N GLU A 366 2.19 -15.76 13.28
CA GLU A 366 1.05 -15.46 14.15
C GLU A 366 1.52 -15.02 15.55
N SER A 367 2.49 -15.70 16.11
CA SER A 367 3.05 -15.35 17.42
C SER A 367 3.88 -14.06 17.36
N LEU A 368 4.75 -13.92 16.35
CA LEU A 368 5.64 -12.77 16.19
C LEU A 368 4.85 -11.48 15.92
N THR A 369 3.85 -11.53 15.07
CA THR A 369 3.14 -10.34 14.60
C THR A 369 2.44 -9.57 15.70
N THR A 370 1.93 -10.27 16.72
CA THR A 370 1.35 -9.62 17.89
C THR A 370 2.39 -8.83 18.68
N ALA A 371 3.60 -9.39 18.82
CA ALA A 371 4.70 -8.75 19.53
C ALA A 371 5.31 -7.55 18.77
N LEU A 372 5.16 -7.48 17.44
CA LEU A 372 5.68 -6.37 16.64
C LEU A 372 5.07 -5.01 17.00
N PHE A 373 3.84 -5.01 17.52
CA PHE A 373 3.14 -3.78 17.91
C PHE A 373 3.44 -3.33 19.34
N ALA A 374 4.26 -4.10 20.08
CA ALA A 374 4.68 -3.76 21.42
C ALA A 374 5.97 -2.92 21.43
N ASP A 375 6.21 -2.18 22.53
CA ASP A 375 7.48 -1.47 22.77
C ASP A 375 8.45 -2.34 23.58
N ARG A 376 7.90 -3.21 24.42
CA ARG A 376 8.64 -4.10 25.33
C ARG A 376 8.03 -5.49 25.31
N VAL A 377 8.84 -6.51 25.11
CA VAL A 377 8.39 -7.90 25.02
C VAL A 377 9.14 -8.78 26.01
N LEU A 378 8.40 -9.52 26.82
CA LEU A 378 8.92 -10.60 27.63
C LEU A 378 8.70 -11.92 26.88
N LEU A 379 9.79 -12.57 26.47
CA LEU A 379 9.77 -13.89 25.85
C LEU A 379 9.86 -14.96 26.94
N ILE A 380 8.92 -15.91 26.91
CA ILE A 380 8.81 -17.00 27.89
C ILE A 380 8.67 -18.36 27.19
N GLU A 381 9.03 -19.43 27.87
CA GLU A 381 9.02 -20.77 27.29
C GLU A 381 7.62 -21.38 27.17
N GLY A 382 6.81 -21.26 28.21
CA GLY A 382 5.57 -22.04 28.28
C GLY A 382 4.38 -21.33 28.93
N PRO A 383 3.20 -22.00 28.92
CA PRO A 383 1.95 -21.41 29.37
C PRO A 383 1.90 -21.15 30.88
N SER A 384 2.58 -21.98 31.70
CA SER A 384 2.62 -21.78 33.15
C SER A 384 3.31 -20.49 33.54
N GLU A 385 4.38 -20.14 32.82
CA GLU A 385 5.11 -18.89 33.00
C GLU A 385 4.27 -17.70 32.57
N LYS A 386 3.51 -17.85 31.46
CA LYS A 386 2.61 -16.82 30.98
C LYS A 386 1.61 -16.42 32.07
N VAL A 387 0.91 -17.39 32.63
CA VAL A 387 -0.06 -17.15 33.73
C VAL A 387 0.62 -16.51 34.95
N LEU A 388 1.81 -16.96 35.31
CA LEU A 388 2.56 -16.41 36.44
C LEU A 388 2.93 -14.93 36.20
N PHE A 389 3.54 -14.63 35.06
CA PHE A 389 4.00 -13.27 34.75
C PHE A 389 2.86 -12.31 34.48
N GLU A 390 1.76 -12.76 33.84
CA GLU A 390 0.54 -11.95 33.73
C GLU A 390 0.01 -11.55 35.10
N LYS A 391 -0.04 -12.51 36.05
CA LYS A 391 -0.51 -12.23 37.40
C LYS A 391 0.42 -11.27 38.15
N ILE A 392 1.73 -11.47 38.07
CA ILE A 392 2.71 -10.57 38.67
C ILE A 392 2.60 -9.15 38.10
N LEU A 393 2.54 -9.03 36.77
CA LEU A 393 2.45 -7.73 36.13
C LEU A 393 1.13 -7.03 36.44
N GLN A 394 0.01 -7.75 36.53
CA GLN A 394 -1.28 -7.17 36.93
C GLN A 394 -1.23 -6.57 38.34
N GLU A 395 -0.42 -7.13 39.25
CA GLU A 395 -0.26 -6.61 40.62
C GLU A 395 0.73 -5.44 40.68
N ILE A 396 1.84 -5.51 39.95
CA ILE A 396 2.93 -4.50 40.03
C ILE A 396 2.65 -3.31 39.08
N GLN A 397 2.18 -3.59 37.89
CA GLN A 397 1.96 -2.61 36.81
C GLN A 397 0.68 -2.95 36.03
N PRO A 398 -0.51 -2.69 36.59
CA PRO A 398 -1.79 -3.14 36.02
C PRO A 398 -2.03 -2.70 34.56
N ASN A 399 -1.40 -1.61 34.13
CA ASN A 399 -1.53 -1.04 32.80
C ASN A 399 -0.37 -1.39 31.85
N TYR A 400 0.40 -2.44 32.13
CA TYR A 400 1.61 -2.77 31.36
C TYR A 400 1.35 -2.94 29.84
N GLU A 401 0.18 -3.46 29.45
CA GLU A 401 -0.20 -3.59 28.04
C GLU A 401 -0.46 -2.22 27.40
N LEU A 402 -1.15 -1.31 28.09
CA LEU A 402 -1.38 0.07 27.61
C LEU A 402 -0.06 0.85 27.50
N GLU A 403 0.94 0.49 28.28
CA GLU A 403 2.28 1.05 28.24
C GLU A 403 3.20 0.33 27.25
N GLY A 404 2.63 -0.44 26.31
CA GLY A 404 3.36 -1.13 25.26
C GLY A 404 4.10 -2.40 25.69
N GLY A 405 3.73 -3.00 26.84
CA GLY A 405 4.28 -4.28 27.30
C GLY A 405 3.53 -5.48 26.69
N TYR A 406 4.24 -6.54 26.34
CA TYR A 406 3.64 -7.78 25.83
C TYR A 406 4.40 -9.01 26.32
N ILE A 407 3.68 -10.08 26.65
CA ILE A 407 4.26 -11.38 27.02
C ILE A 407 4.08 -12.34 25.84
N LEU A 408 5.19 -12.76 25.23
CA LEU A 408 5.21 -13.69 24.12
C LEU A 408 5.68 -15.06 24.55
N GLN A 409 4.79 -16.05 24.48
CA GLN A 409 5.11 -17.46 24.66
C GLN A 409 5.68 -18.02 23.35
N VAL A 410 6.83 -18.73 23.44
CA VAL A 410 7.54 -19.25 22.26
C VAL A 410 7.51 -20.77 22.12
N ASP A 411 6.83 -21.47 23.03
CA ASP A 411 6.72 -22.93 23.08
C ASP A 411 8.08 -23.66 23.07
N GLY A 412 8.79 -23.55 24.20
CA GLY A 412 10.12 -24.06 24.42
C GLY A 412 11.21 -23.03 24.13
N ILE A 413 12.42 -23.50 23.88
CA ILE A 413 13.63 -22.66 23.78
C ILE A 413 13.87 -22.06 22.37
N LYS A 414 12.81 -21.81 21.59
CA LYS A 414 12.93 -21.29 20.23
C LYS A 414 12.94 -19.74 20.19
N PHE A 415 13.68 -19.10 21.06
CA PHE A 415 13.68 -17.63 21.19
C PHE A 415 14.32 -16.89 20.02
N LYS A 416 15.31 -17.48 19.36
CA LYS A 416 16.19 -16.83 18.39
C LYS A 416 15.49 -16.07 17.25
N PRO A 417 14.49 -16.64 16.53
CA PRO A 417 13.82 -15.93 15.45
C PRO A 417 13.03 -14.72 15.93
N TYR A 418 12.40 -14.82 17.09
CA TYR A 418 11.65 -13.71 17.69
C TYR A 418 12.57 -12.60 18.18
N TYR A 419 13.51 -12.96 19.04
CA TYR A 419 14.46 -12.02 19.64
C TYR A 419 15.21 -11.20 18.59
N LYS A 420 15.77 -11.88 17.58
CA LYS A 420 16.51 -11.20 16.51
C LYS A 420 15.65 -10.18 15.76
N THR A 421 14.42 -10.52 15.42
CA THR A 421 13.51 -9.64 14.73
C THR A 421 13.12 -8.43 15.58
N LEU A 422 12.71 -8.68 16.83
CA LEU A 422 12.24 -7.64 17.74
C LEU A 422 13.35 -6.61 18.06
N ILE A 423 14.57 -7.08 18.38
CA ILE A 423 15.69 -6.18 18.71
C ILE A 423 16.11 -5.31 17.52
N ASN A 424 16.17 -5.88 16.31
CA ASN A 424 16.53 -5.08 15.12
C ASN A 424 15.50 -4.00 14.79
N LEU A 425 14.26 -4.20 15.22
CA LEU A 425 13.19 -3.21 15.12
C LEU A 425 13.15 -2.23 16.32
N GLY A 426 14.11 -2.34 17.24
CA GLY A 426 14.21 -1.48 18.42
C GLY A 426 13.17 -1.77 19.50
N ILE A 427 12.57 -2.96 19.49
CA ILE A 427 11.68 -3.41 20.57
C ILE A 427 12.54 -3.94 21.70
N ILE A 428 12.29 -3.46 22.92
CA ILE A 428 13.00 -3.93 24.12
C ILE A 428 12.57 -5.36 24.40
N CYS A 429 13.52 -6.28 24.44
CA CYS A 429 13.22 -7.70 24.58
C CYS A 429 13.96 -8.31 25.77
N ILE A 430 13.23 -8.99 26.65
CA ILE A 430 13.75 -9.74 27.76
C ILE A 430 13.38 -11.21 27.56
N ILE A 431 14.32 -12.12 27.74
CA ILE A 431 14.08 -13.55 27.65
C ILE A 431 14.11 -14.14 29.07
N LYS A 432 13.07 -14.87 29.42
CA LYS A 432 13.01 -15.73 30.60
C LYS A 432 13.07 -17.18 30.15
N THR A 433 14.01 -17.94 30.69
CA THR A 433 14.18 -19.38 30.46
C THR A 433 14.47 -20.10 31.77
N ASP A 434 14.18 -21.40 31.85
CA ASP A 434 14.52 -22.21 33.01
C ASP A 434 16.02 -22.47 33.07
N ASN A 435 16.54 -22.67 34.25
CA ASN A 435 17.95 -22.97 34.45
C ASN A 435 18.23 -24.47 34.30
N ASP A 436 18.24 -24.96 33.06
CA ASP A 436 18.58 -26.34 32.71
C ASP A 436 20.09 -26.54 32.40
N LEU A 437 20.94 -25.70 32.93
CA LEU A 437 22.38 -25.68 32.68
C LEU A 437 23.10 -26.91 33.28
N LYS A 438 22.74 -28.10 32.81
CA LYS A 438 23.50 -29.33 33.05
C LYS A 438 24.46 -29.53 31.91
N GLU A 439 25.76 -29.67 32.18
CA GLU A 439 26.84 -29.76 31.17
C GLU A 439 26.68 -30.86 30.13
N THR A 440 25.75 -31.79 30.33
CA THR A 440 25.59 -32.99 29.50
C THR A 440 24.35 -33.02 28.61
N THR A 441 23.49 -32.01 28.64
CA THR A 441 22.23 -32.03 27.86
C THR A 441 22.28 -31.10 26.64
N LYS A 442 21.62 -31.51 25.54
CA LYS A 442 21.46 -30.66 24.32
C LYS A 442 20.82 -29.30 24.62
N ASN A 443 20.07 -29.19 25.70
CA ASN A 443 19.40 -27.95 26.10
C ASN A 443 20.36 -26.96 26.75
N SER A 444 21.35 -27.44 27.56
CA SER A 444 22.34 -26.55 28.18
C SER A 444 23.17 -25.77 27.15
N SER A 445 23.58 -26.40 26.04
CA SER A 445 24.34 -25.70 25.01
C SER A 445 23.52 -24.59 24.31
N LYS A 446 22.21 -24.77 24.16
CA LYS A 446 21.31 -23.74 23.62
C LYS A 446 21.06 -22.61 24.61
N GLN A 447 20.93 -22.90 25.87
CA GLN A 447 20.78 -21.88 26.92
C GLN A 447 22.05 -21.05 27.09
N PHE A 448 23.24 -21.64 27.00
CA PHE A 448 24.50 -20.88 26.95
C PHE A 448 24.54 -19.90 25.78
N GLU A 449 23.96 -20.24 24.65
CA GLU A 449 23.82 -19.30 23.51
C GLU A 449 22.97 -18.08 23.90
N TYR A 450 21.89 -18.25 24.67
CA TYR A 450 21.01 -17.13 25.06
C TYR A 450 21.56 -16.30 26.22
N ILE A 451 22.33 -16.90 27.16
CA ILE A 451 22.99 -16.14 28.22
C ILE A 451 23.98 -15.11 27.68
N GLY A 452 24.51 -15.35 26.47
CA GLY A 452 25.34 -14.40 25.75
C GLY A 452 24.57 -13.20 25.16
N TYR A 453 23.23 -13.25 25.10
CA TYR A 453 22.44 -12.12 24.66
C TYR A 453 22.25 -11.09 25.77
N ASN A 454 22.43 -9.80 25.47
CA ASN A 454 22.09 -8.73 26.40
C ASN A 454 20.64 -8.88 26.84
N ARG A 455 20.41 -8.89 28.14
CA ARG A 455 19.08 -9.01 28.75
C ARG A 455 18.46 -10.42 28.71
N CYS A 456 19.26 -11.47 28.69
CA CYS A 456 18.78 -12.80 29.02
C CYS A 456 18.79 -12.96 30.55
N VAL A 457 17.68 -13.35 31.15
CA VAL A 457 17.55 -13.61 32.57
C VAL A 457 17.21 -15.07 32.74
N GLY A 458 18.15 -15.85 33.30
CA GLY A 458 17.90 -17.20 33.74
C GLY A 458 17.36 -17.19 35.17
N LEU A 459 16.36 -17.98 35.48
CA LEU A 459 16.00 -18.28 36.86
C LEU A 459 16.96 -19.35 37.41
N LEU A 460 17.60 -19.04 38.47
CA LEU A 460 18.44 -19.98 39.24
C LEU A 460 17.59 -20.96 40.02
#